data_0f17afeba0b6f0536f960cc377201fc9
#
_entry.id   0f17afeba0b6f0536f960cc377201fc9
#
_cell.length_a   1.000
_cell.length_b   1.000
_cell.length_c   1.000
_cell.angle_alpha   90.00
_cell.angle_beta   90.00
_cell.angle_gamma   90.00
#
_symmetry.space_group_name_H-M   'P 1'
#
loop_
_entity.id
_entity.type
_entity.pdbx_description
1 polymer ?
#
loop_
_entity_poly.entity_id
_entity_poly.type
_entity_poly.pdbx_seq_one_letter_code
_entity_poly.pdbx_strand_id
1 'polypeptide(L)'
;SPSIWKVSLEGTGDNPTRTECLKNNHIRIGWDDYGKDITDETDFSVSGGRVVLNAFINRMQVGDIVLSCYSASTIDAIGVVTGEYEWHDEYASLKRLRKVNWIVKDIRENILAINGGTSMTLASVYRLNTSLPDVYQLIEKYQPKQLAPAKSENYVFIIDEINRGNI
;
A
#
# COMPACT_ATOMS: atom_id res chain seq x y z
N SER A 1 2.07 -6.47 -15.20
CA SER A 1 3.10 -6.21 -14.20
C SER A 1 2.53 -5.41 -13.05
N PRO A 2 2.79 -5.78 -11.79
CA PRO A 2 2.24 -5.07 -10.64
C PRO A 2 2.70 -3.61 -10.59
N SER A 3 1.81 -2.74 -10.19
CA SER A 3 2.15 -1.36 -9.82
C SER A 3 2.63 -1.31 -8.38
N ILE A 4 3.42 -0.29 -8.07
CA ILE A 4 3.94 -0.07 -6.72
C ILE A 4 3.35 1.24 -6.22
N TRP A 5 2.63 1.18 -5.11
CA TRP A 5 1.91 2.31 -4.54
C TRP A 5 2.52 2.76 -3.22
N LYS A 6 2.68 4.07 -3.04
CA LYS A 6 2.89 4.63 -1.71
C LYS A 6 1.53 4.72 -1.03
N VAL A 7 1.44 4.27 0.21
CA VAL A 7 0.23 4.45 1.02
C VAL A 7 0.59 5.09 2.36
N SER A 8 -0.27 6.02 2.80
CA SER A 8 -0.20 6.58 4.14
C SER A 8 -1.23 5.88 5.02
N LEU A 9 -0.81 5.51 6.22
CA LEU A 9 -1.69 4.96 7.23
C LEU A 9 -1.95 6.05 8.27
N GLU A 10 -2.71 7.07 7.84
CA GLU A 10 -3.07 8.27 8.60
C GLU A 10 -1.86 9.08 9.04
N GLY A 11 -1.13 9.61 8.06
CA GLY A 11 0.03 10.46 8.29
C GLY A 11 1.32 9.68 8.49
N THR A 12 2.29 10.31 9.12
CA THR A 12 3.61 9.75 9.37
C THR A 12 3.78 9.36 10.83
N GLY A 13 4.76 8.49 11.09
CA GLY A 13 5.06 8.03 12.44
C GLY A 13 4.03 7.04 12.99
N ASP A 14 4.24 6.64 14.23
CA ASP A 14 3.35 5.71 14.90
C ASP A 14 2.01 6.38 15.22
N ASN A 15 0.92 5.65 15.00
CA ASN A 15 -0.43 6.09 15.33
C ASN A 15 -1.37 4.87 15.38
N PRO A 16 -2.56 5.02 16.01
CA PRO A 16 -3.49 3.89 16.16
C PRO A 16 -3.94 3.27 14.84
N THR A 17 -4.17 4.08 13.80
CA THR A 17 -4.59 3.57 12.49
C THR A 17 -3.50 2.70 11.87
N ARG A 18 -2.26 3.15 11.91
CA ARG A 18 -1.12 2.37 11.40
C ARG A 18 -1.04 1.01 12.11
N THR A 19 -1.09 1.03 13.43
CA THR A 19 -1.04 -0.20 14.22
C THR A 19 -2.16 -1.15 13.84
N GLU A 20 -3.39 -0.65 13.71
CA GLU A 20 -4.55 -1.44 13.34
C GLU A 20 -4.42 -2.02 11.92
N CYS A 21 -4.02 -1.20 10.96
CA CYS A 21 -3.86 -1.63 9.56
C CYS A 21 -2.78 -2.71 9.40
N LEU A 22 -1.64 -2.53 10.06
CA LEU A 22 -0.56 -3.52 9.98
C LEU A 22 -0.92 -4.83 10.70
N LYS A 23 -1.67 -4.75 11.77
CA LYS A 23 -2.12 -5.93 12.50
C LYS A 23 -3.17 -6.73 11.73
N ASN A 24 -4.09 -6.05 11.07
CA ASN A 24 -5.27 -6.68 10.48
C ASN A 24 -5.18 -6.87 8.96
N ASN A 25 -4.01 -6.69 8.38
CA ASN A 25 -3.75 -6.95 6.97
C ASN A 25 -4.70 -6.20 6.03
N HIS A 26 -4.76 -4.89 6.20
CA HIS A 26 -5.48 -4.02 5.28
C HIS A 26 -4.90 -2.60 5.29
N ILE A 27 -5.37 -1.79 4.35
CA ILE A 27 -5.16 -0.34 4.32
C ILE A 27 -6.52 0.33 4.35
N ARG A 28 -6.61 1.46 5.04
CA ARG A 28 -7.85 2.23 5.17
C ARG A 28 -7.57 3.69 4.88
N ILE A 29 -8.47 4.33 4.14
CA ILE A 29 -8.39 5.76 3.84
C ILE A 29 -9.74 6.44 4.05
N GLY A 30 -9.73 7.75 4.08
CA GLY A 30 -10.88 8.57 4.41
C GLY A 30 -11.68 9.09 3.23
N TRP A 31 -12.04 10.37 3.29
CA TRP A 31 -12.99 11.03 2.40
C TRP A 31 -14.37 10.39 2.47
N ASP A 32 -14.78 9.99 3.66
CA ASP A 32 -16.03 9.26 3.89
C ASP A 32 -17.26 10.08 3.49
N ASP A 33 -17.16 11.42 3.54
CA ASP A 33 -18.27 12.30 3.21
C ASP A 33 -18.77 12.16 1.77
N TYR A 34 -17.92 11.67 0.87
CA TYR A 34 -18.35 11.40 -0.51
C TYR A 34 -19.17 10.12 -0.65
N GLY A 35 -19.28 9.32 0.42
CA GLY A 35 -19.97 8.03 0.37
C GLY A 35 -19.12 6.93 -0.28
N LYS A 36 -19.72 5.76 -0.37
CA LYS A 36 -19.07 4.56 -0.88
C LYS A 36 -18.62 4.71 -2.32
N ASP A 37 -19.48 5.24 -3.19
CA ASP A 37 -19.25 5.26 -4.63
C ASP A 37 -18.83 6.65 -5.09
N ILE A 38 -17.79 6.70 -5.91
CA ILE A 38 -17.30 7.91 -6.55
C ILE A 38 -17.75 7.85 -8.01
N THR A 39 -18.42 8.90 -8.47
CA THR A 39 -18.93 8.99 -9.84
C THR A 39 -18.39 10.25 -10.52
N ASP A 40 -18.71 10.41 -11.81
CA ASP A 40 -18.38 11.62 -12.55
C ASP A 40 -19.08 12.85 -11.97
N GLU A 41 -20.15 12.66 -11.21
CA GLU A 41 -20.91 13.73 -10.59
C GLU A 41 -20.41 14.12 -9.20
N THR A 42 -19.44 13.40 -8.65
CA THR A 42 -18.88 13.71 -7.34
C THR A 42 -18.17 15.05 -7.38
N ASP A 43 -18.55 15.94 -6.47
CA ASP A 43 -17.94 17.27 -6.36
C ASP A 43 -16.73 17.23 -5.43
N PHE A 44 -15.54 17.15 -5.99
CA PHE A 44 -14.29 17.10 -5.23
C PHE A 44 -13.80 18.46 -4.76
N SER A 45 -14.50 19.55 -5.08
CA SER A 45 -14.07 20.90 -4.68
C SER A 45 -14.14 21.12 -3.16
N VAL A 46 -14.97 20.35 -2.47
CA VAL A 46 -15.19 20.50 -1.03
C VAL A 46 -14.01 20.02 -0.20
N SER A 47 -13.49 18.83 -0.48
CA SER A 47 -12.43 18.20 0.34
C SER A 47 -11.31 17.59 -0.49
N GLY A 48 -11.27 17.84 -1.78
CA GLY A 48 -10.25 17.24 -2.64
C GLY A 48 -10.35 15.73 -2.71
N GLY A 49 -9.23 15.05 -2.92
CA GLY A 49 -9.16 13.59 -2.85
C GLY A 49 -9.43 12.87 -4.16
N ARG A 50 -9.71 13.57 -5.26
CA ARG A 50 -10.04 12.93 -6.55
C ARG A 50 -8.97 11.92 -6.98
N VAL A 51 -7.70 12.33 -7.01
CA VAL A 51 -6.61 11.49 -7.51
C VAL A 51 -6.39 10.31 -6.59
N VAL A 52 -6.39 10.55 -5.27
CA VAL A 52 -6.21 9.49 -4.26
C VAL A 52 -7.33 8.46 -4.33
N LEU A 53 -8.58 8.92 -4.38
CA LEU A 53 -9.73 8.02 -4.42
C LEU A 53 -9.77 7.22 -5.72
N ASN A 54 -9.49 7.88 -6.85
CA ASN A 54 -9.41 7.16 -8.12
C ASN A 54 -8.32 6.09 -8.10
N ALA A 55 -7.17 6.39 -7.50
CA ALA A 55 -6.10 5.41 -7.35
C ALA A 55 -6.55 4.23 -6.47
N PHE A 56 -7.11 4.53 -5.31
CA PHE A 56 -7.48 3.51 -4.32
C PHE A 56 -8.63 2.62 -4.78
N ILE A 57 -9.64 3.22 -5.39
CA ILE A 57 -10.88 2.52 -5.76
C ILE A 57 -10.74 1.85 -7.13
N ASN A 58 -10.20 2.56 -8.12
CA ASN A 58 -10.29 2.15 -9.52
C ASN A 58 -8.98 1.62 -10.10
N ARG A 59 -7.83 2.15 -9.69
CA ARG A 59 -6.55 1.84 -10.35
C ARG A 59 -5.74 0.80 -9.61
N MET A 60 -5.77 0.77 -8.29
CA MET A 60 -5.08 -0.24 -7.49
C MET A 60 -5.75 -1.59 -7.74
N GLN A 61 -4.95 -2.61 -7.99
CA GLN A 61 -5.45 -3.94 -8.35
C GLN A 61 -4.88 -5.00 -7.40
N VAL A 62 -5.62 -6.09 -7.25
CA VAL A 62 -5.10 -7.28 -6.57
C VAL A 62 -3.80 -7.69 -7.24
N GLY A 63 -2.76 -7.91 -6.45
CA GLY A 63 -1.42 -8.20 -6.93
C GLY A 63 -0.48 -7.02 -6.92
N ASP A 64 -0.98 -5.81 -6.80
CA ASP A 64 -0.12 -4.64 -6.68
C ASP A 64 0.61 -4.64 -5.34
N ILE A 65 1.75 -3.94 -5.32
CA ILE A 65 2.58 -3.81 -4.14
C ILE A 65 2.29 -2.46 -3.49
N VAL A 66 2.21 -2.45 -2.17
CA VAL A 66 2.05 -1.23 -1.40
C VAL A 66 3.22 -1.06 -0.44
N LEU A 67 3.77 0.15 -0.40
CA LEU A 67 4.83 0.53 0.53
C LEU A 67 4.23 1.49 1.55
N SER A 68 4.25 1.09 2.83
CA SER A 68 3.71 1.93 3.90
C SER A 68 4.69 3.06 4.22
N CYS A 69 4.25 4.29 4.03
CA CYS A 69 5.06 5.48 4.28
C CYS A 69 5.09 5.77 5.78
N TYR A 70 6.27 5.64 6.39
CA TYR A 70 6.46 5.97 7.80
C TYR A 70 6.90 7.42 7.98
N SER A 71 7.76 7.88 7.08
CA SER A 71 8.19 9.28 6.99
C SER A 71 8.37 9.64 5.51
N ALA A 72 8.74 10.88 5.23
CA ALA A 72 8.95 11.31 3.84
C ALA A 72 9.97 10.44 3.09
N SER A 73 10.92 9.84 3.78
CA SER A 73 11.98 9.06 3.17
C SER A 73 12.00 7.59 3.58
N THR A 74 11.17 7.15 4.53
CA THR A 74 11.25 5.78 5.05
C THR A 74 9.91 5.06 4.96
N ILE A 75 9.99 3.76 4.74
CA ILE A 75 8.83 2.86 4.80
C ILE A 75 8.98 1.92 6.00
N ASP A 76 7.85 1.47 6.54
CA ASP A 76 7.83 0.56 7.67
C ASP A 76 7.22 -0.81 7.35
N ALA A 77 6.67 -0.98 6.15
CA ALA A 77 6.10 -2.26 5.73
C ALA A 77 5.98 -2.34 4.22
N ILE A 78 6.01 -3.56 3.71
CA ILE A 78 5.78 -3.89 2.31
C ILE A 78 4.66 -4.91 2.25
N GLY A 79 3.64 -4.64 1.46
CA GLY A 79 2.49 -5.53 1.33
C GLY A 79 2.09 -5.79 -0.11
N VAL A 80 1.23 -6.77 -0.30
CA VAL A 80 0.62 -7.11 -1.57
C VAL A 80 -0.89 -6.98 -1.43
N VAL A 81 -1.52 -6.27 -2.36
CA VAL A 81 -2.98 -6.10 -2.37
C VAL A 81 -3.63 -7.44 -2.65
N THR A 82 -4.54 -7.88 -1.79
CA THR A 82 -5.21 -9.17 -1.88
C THR A 82 -6.71 -9.08 -2.07
N GLY A 83 -7.30 -7.88 -1.95
CA GLY A 83 -8.74 -7.69 -2.08
C GLY A 83 -9.11 -6.49 -2.92
N GLU A 84 -10.35 -6.53 -3.40
CA GLU A 84 -10.97 -5.40 -4.09
C GLU A 84 -11.32 -4.29 -3.10
N TYR A 85 -11.79 -3.16 -3.62
CA TYR A 85 -12.25 -2.06 -2.80
C TYR A 85 -13.46 -2.47 -1.96
N GLU A 86 -13.43 -2.11 -0.66
CA GLU A 86 -14.51 -2.37 0.29
C GLU A 86 -14.90 -1.07 1.00
N TRP A 87 -16.17 -0.97 1.38
CA TRP A 87 -16.70 0.11 2.20
C TRP A 87 -17.24 -0.46 3.51
N HIS A 88 -16.80 0.10 4.64
CA HIS A 88 -17.10 -0.42 5.96
C HIS A 88 -17.79 0.63 6.83
N ASP A 89 -19.12 0.61 6.86
CA ASP A 89 -19.92 1.55 7.67
C ASP A 89 -19.71 1.39 9.17
N GLU A 90 -19.22 0.23 9.59
CA GLU A 90 -18.99 -0.02 11.02
C GLU A 90 -17.84 0.81 11.61
N TYR A 91 -16.92 1.32 10.78
CA TYR A 91 -15.88 2.23 11.26
C TYR A 91 -16.43 3.65 11.43
N ALA A 92 -16.00 4.33 12.48
CA ALA A 92 -16.37 5.73 12.70
C ALA A 92 -15.74 6.67 11.65
N SER A 93 -14.57 6.29 11.13
CA SER A 93 -13.85 7.04 10.09
C SER A 93 -13.00 6.09 9.28
N LEU A 94 -12.41 6.58 8.16
CA LEU A 94 -11.56 5.79 7.28
C LEU A 94 -12.25 4.49 6.86
N LYS A 95 -13.43 4.66 6.26
CA LYS A 95 -14.34 3.55 5.93
C LYS A 95 -13.96 2.78 4.68
N ARG A 96 -13.04 3.34 3.86
CA ARG A 96 -12.59 2.69 2.63
C ARG A 96 -11.43 1.76 2.94
N LEU A 97 -11.51 0.54 2.46
CA LEU A 97 -10.58 -0.52 2.83
C LEU A 97 -10.17 -1.36 1.62
N ARG A 98 -8.91 -1.73 1.56
CA ARG A 98 -8.40 -2.78 0.66
C ARG A 98 -7.60 -3.77 1.51
N LYS A 99 -7.89 -5.05 1.35
CA LYS A 99 -7.10 -6.09 2.03
C LYS A 99 -5.72 -6.19 1.43
N VAL A 100 -4.74 -6.36 2.30
CA VAL A 100 -3.32 -6.43 1.95
C VAL A 100 -2.69 -7.51 2.79
N ASN A 101 -1.77 -8.27 2.22
CA ASN A 101 -0.91 -9.12 3.04
C ASN A 101 0.43 -8.40 3.24
N TRP A 102 0.73 -8.04 4.48
CA TRP A 102 2.00 -7.40 4.82
C TRP A 102 3.08 -8.46 4.91
N ILE A 103 3.91 -8.57 3.86
CA ILE A 103 4.97 -9.57 3.78
C ILE A 103 6.23 -9.16 4.53
N VAL A 104 6.42 -7.86 4.75
CA VAL A 104 7.50 -7.32 5.58
C VAL A 104 6.89 -6.23 6.47
N LYS A 105 7.17 -6.29 7.76
CA LYS A 105 6.69 -5.29 8.73
C LYS A 105 7.80 -4.88 9.69
N ASP A 106 7.55 -3.80 10.41
CA ASP A 106 8.41 -3.33 11.52
C ASP A 106 9.83 -3.00 11.06
N ILE A 107 9.95 -2.47 9.86
CA ILE A 107 11.20 -1.99 9.31
C ILE A 107 11.24 -0.46 9.32
N ARG A 108 12.41 0.08 9.06
CA ARG A 108 12.61 1.53 8.81
C ARG A 108 13.61 1.64 7.67
N GLU A 109 13.12 1.44 6.45
CA GLU A 109 13.97 1.43 5.27
C GLU A 109 13.90 2.75 4.54
N ASN A 110 15.05 3.37 4.31
CA ASN A 110 15.14 4.58 3.49
C ASN A 110 14.99 4.19 2.03
N ILE A 111 14.04 4.81 1.33
CA ILE A 111 13.74 4.46 -0.06
C ILE A 111 14.24 5.51 -1.07
N LEU A 112 15.00 6.50 -0.65
CA LEU A 112 15.45 7.55 -1.58
C LEU A 112 16.22 6.97 -2.76
N ALA A 113 17.10 6.01 -2.52
CA ALA A 113 17.92 5.42 -3.58
C ALA A 113 17.09 4.73 -4.66
N ILE A 114 16.01 4.07 -4.29
CA ILE A 114 15.15 3.35 -5.24
C ILE A 114 14.02 4.22 -5.79
N ASN A 115 13.86 5.42 -5.24
CA ASN A 115 12.83 6.37 -5.67
C ASN A 115 13.45 7.60 -6.38
N GLY A 116 14.56 7.39 -7.07
CA GLY A 116 15.22 8.44 -7.84
C GLY A 116 15.77 9.59 -7.00
N GLY A 117 16.13 9.35 -5.75
CA GLY A 117 16.62 10.37 -4.83
C GLY A 117 15.53 11.28 -4.29
N THR A 118 14.27 10.95 -4.50
CA THR A 118 13.13 11.82 -4.19
C THR A 118 12.35 11.28 -2.98
N SER A 119 11.96 12.19 -2.08
CA SER A 119 11.09 11.86 -0.97
C SER A 119 9.66 11.53 -1.45
N MET A 120 8.94 10.79 -0.63
CA MET A 120 7.51 10.57 -0.87
C MET A 120 6.73 11.85 -0.58
N THR A 121 5.67 12.09 -1.36
CA THR A 121 4.82 13.28 -1.21
C THR A 121 3.74 13.04 -0.16
N LEU A 122 2.99 14.10 0.17
CA LEU A 122 1.94 14.04 1.19
C LEU A 122 0.68 13.29 0.74
N ALA A 123 0.49 13.08 -0.57
CA ALA A 123 -0.70 12.39 -1.07
C ALA A 123 -0.81 11.00 -0.43
N SER A 124 -2.01 10.65 0.05
CA SER A 124 -2.21 9.42 0.83
C SER A 124 -1.97 8.15 0.02
N VAL A 125 -2.30 8.16 -1.27
CA VAL A 125 -2.06 7.02 -2.16
C VAL A 125 -1.62 7.56 -3.51
N TYR A 126 -0.47 7.12 -3.98
CA TYR A 126 -0.05 7.41 -5.35
C TYR A 126 0.98 6.39 -5.82
N ARG A 127 1.10 6.29 -7.15
CA ARG A 127 2.01 5.34 -7.77
C ARG A 127 3.46 5.84 -7.68
N LEU A 128 4.35 4.98 -7.20
CA LEU A 128 5.78 5.26 -7.17
C LEU A 128 6.44 4.84 -8.48
N ASN A 129 7.56 5.50 -8.81
CA ASN A 129 8.37 5.16 -9.97
C ASN A 129 9.46 4.13 -9.68
N THR A 130 9.51 3.60 -8.46
CA THR A 130 10.47 2.55 -8.11
C THR A 130 10.21 1.29 -8.92
N SER A 131 11.25 0.51 -9.16
CA SER A 131 11.16 -0.70 -9.98
C SER A 131 10.84 -1.94 -9.13
N LEU A 132 10.20 -2.93 -9.76
CA LEU A 132 9.96 -4.21 -9.11
C LEU A 132 11.25 -4.89 -8.63
N PRO A 133 12.33 -4.96 -9.42
CA PRO A 133 13.58 -5.55 -8.93
C PRO A 133 14.10 -4.88 -7.65
N ASP A 134 13.99 -3.56 -7.54
CA ASP A 134 14.43 -2.85 -6.34
C ASP A 134 13.57 -3.21 -5.13
N VAL A 135 12.26 -3.34 -5.30
CA VAL A 135 11.37 -3.77 -4.23
C VAL A 135 11.65 -5.22 -3.83
N TYR A 136 11.88 -6.09 -4.80
CA TYR A 136 12.24 -7.49 -4.52
C TYR A 136 13.53 -7.60 -3.73
N GLN A 137 14.51 -6.75 -4.00
CA GLN A 137 15.74 -6.71 -3.21
C GLN A 137 15.48 -6.29 -1.76
N LEU A 138 14.57 -5.36 -1.53
CA LEU A 138 14.18 -5.00 -0.17
C LEU A 138 13.51 -6.17 0.54
N ILE A 139 12.61 -6.87 -0.13
CA ILE A 139 11.96 -8.06 0.44
C ILE A 139 13.02 -9.10 0.81
N GLU A 140 13.98 -9.35 -0.09
CA GLU A 140 15.06 -10.28 0.18
C GLU A 140 15.88 -9.87 1.40
N LYS A 141 16.17 -8.59 1.54
CA LYS A 141 16.94 -8.09 2.68
C LYS A 141 16.33 -8.49 4.02
N TYR A 142 14.99 -8.52 4.08
CA TYR A 142 14.27 -8.80 5.33
C TYR A 142 13.78 -10.23 5.45
N GLN A 143 13.78 -11.01 4.36
CA GLN A 143 13.32 -12.40 4.36
C GLN A 143 14.27 -13.34 3.59
N PRO A 144 15.59 -13.19 3.69
CA PRO A 144 16.50 -13.95 2.84
C PRO A 144 16.43 -15.47 3.05
N LYS A 145 16.13 -15.91 4.26
CA LYS A 145 16.10 -17.33 4.60
C LYS A 145 14.89 -18.05 4.02
N GLN A 146 13.83 -17.33 3.73
CA GLN A 146 12.62 -17.91 3.19
C GLN A 146 12.66 -18.00 1.67
N LEU A 147 13.52 -17.22 1.03
CA LEU A 147 13.53 -17.03 -0.41
C LEU A 147 14.76 -17.62 -1.10
N ALA A 148 15.75 -18.04 -0.36
CA ALA A 148 16.94 -18.69 -0.91
C ALA A 148 16.58 -20.08 -1.47
N PRO A 149 17.27 -20.60 -2.53
CA PRO A 149 18.39 -19.97 -3.24
C PRO A 149 18.03 -19.24 -4.53
N ALA A 150 16.90 -19.51 -5.17
CA ALA A 150 16.54 -18.96 -6.47
C ALA A 150 15.75 -17.65 -6.28
N LYS A 151 16.43 -16.64 -5.86
CA LYS A 151 15.85 -15.43 -5.27
C LYS A 151 14.78 -14.74 -6.08
N SER A 152 15.09 -14.35 -7.31
CA SER A 152 14.11 -13.60 -8.13
C SER A 152 12.88 -14.42 -8.45
N GLU A 153 13.06 -15.69 -8.75
CA GLU A 153 11.95 -16.59 -9.01
C GLU A 153 11.11 -16.83 -7.77
N ASN A 154 11.76 -16.94 -6.61
CA ASN A 154 11.07 -17.13 -5.34
C ASN A 154 10.22 -15.91 -4.97
N TYR A 155 10.69 -14.71 -5.26
CA TYR A 155 9.91 -13.51 -4.99
C TYR A 155 8.64 -13.46 -5.82
N VAL A 156 8.77 -13.68 -7.11
CA VAL A 156 7.64 -13.71 -8.02
C VAL A 156 6.67 -14.81 -7.60
N PHE A 157 7.18 -15.98 -7.28
CA PHE A 157 6.37 -17.12 -6.86
C PHE A 157 5.59 -16.82 -5.57
N ILE A 158 6.24 -16.25 -4.57
CA ILE A 158 5.59 -15.92 -3.30
C ILE A 158 4.50 -14.88 -3.51
N ILE A 159 4.76 -13.86 -4.31
CA ILE A 159 3.76 -12.84 -4.61
C ILE A 159 2.59 -13.45 -5.37
N ASP A 160 2.85 -14.32 -6.35
CA ASP A 160 1.80 -15.02 -7.08
C ASP A 160 0.96 -15.90 -6.17
N GLU A 161 1.57 -16.62 -5.25
CA GLU A 161 0.86 -17.45 -4.28
C GLU A 161 -0.09 -16.62 -3.42
N ILE A 162 0.37 -15.48 -2.95
CA ILE A 162 -0.43 -14.55 -2.17
C ILE A 162 -1.61 -14.06 -3.00
N ASN A 163 -1.38 -13.69 -4.25
CA ASN A 163 -2.39 -13.15 -5.15
C ASN A 163 -3.45 -14.17 -5.56
N ARG A 164 -3.14 -15.44 -5.50
CA ARG A 164 -4.10 -16.52 -5.80
C ARG A 164 -5.06 -16.81 -4.65
N GLY A 165 -5.00 -16.04 -3.58
CA GLY A 165 -5.91 -16.21 -2.47
C GLY A 165 -5.52 -17.30 -1.48
N ASN A 166 -4.26 -17.68 -1.43
CA ASN A 166 -3.75 -18.64 -0.46
C ASN A 166 -3.51 -18.02 0.91
N ILE A 167 -4.09 -16.89 1.09
CA ILE A 167 -3.98 -16.12 2.30
C ILE A 167 -5.37 -15.87 2.88
#